data_588e8f4b8a2fb197946ad354924492b4
#
_entry.id   588e8f4b8a2fb197946ad354924492b4
#
_cell.length_a   1.000
_cell.length_b   1.000
_cell.length_c   1.000
_cell.angle_alpha   90.00
_cell.angle_beta   90.00
_cell.angle_gamma   90.00
#
_symmetry.space_group_name_H-M   'P 1'
#
loop_
_entity.id
_entity.type
_entity.pdbx_description
1 polymer ?
#
loop_
_entity_poly.entity_id
_entity_poly.type
_entity_poly.pdbx_seq_one_letter_code
_entity_poly.pdbx_strand_id
1 'polypeptide(L)'
;MAAKFGVHFTVVKVGKYKSYTETYTEDKMSDANREQVSRYIGGLWQQMLADVSKSRNISKDSLNRYADGLMVFDDAQLLKSRKMVDGFCYYDEIRDVVKRQLGLKTDETINQVDYNDVDMAIDDSNLMGEEIAVYYCQGAIVRMETPSIYGSEQQIVSTKVIKDLQELADNSQVKAVVLRINSGGGDAYASEQIWRAVKELNKKKPVVVSMGGMAASGAYYMSMGAQYIMAQPTTLTGSIGIFGALPDFSDLMTKKLGFKYDEVKTNRNSAYASAGMSRPWSAEEITTMQNYVNRGYNLFRKRVAEGRKMSTEQVEKIAQGRVWLGTDAKNIKLIDGFGGLSDAIDKAAELAHLSSYQAVEYPALAGWMEQLMDMAGGNKGTYLDEQLRLALGDLYQPFIMIRNMKEKEPIQAALPYVLNIQ
;
A
#
# COMPACT_ATOMS: atom_id res chain seq x y z
N MET A 1 -10.67 21.01 -12.52
CA MET A 1 -9.94 20.97 -13.81
C MET A 1 -10.68 20.08 -14.84
N ALA A 2 -10.98 18.83 -14.53
CA ALA A 2 -11.64 17.87 -15.46
C ALA A 2 -12.94 18.43 -16.08
N ALA A 3 -13.83 19.03 -15.28
CA ALA A 3 -15.08 19.61 -15.77
C ALA A 3 -14.90 20.70 -16.84
N LYS A 4 -13.78 21.44 -16.82
CA LYS A 4 -13.46 22.44 -17.88
C LYS A 4 -13.25 21.78 -19.25
N PHE A 5 -12.80 20.52 -19.26
CA PHE A 5 -12.62 19.72 -20.45
C PHE A 5 -13.86 18.88 -20.82
N GLY A 6 -14.95 18.98 -20.04
CA GLY A 6 -16.15 18.18 -20.26
C GLY A 6 -16.02 16.75 -19.73
N VAL A 7 -15.18 16.55 -18.71
CA VAL A 7 -15.04 15.28 -18.01
C VAL A 7 -15.64 15.42 -16.60
N HIS A 8 -16.61 14.56 -16.29
CA HIS A 8 -17.28 14.55 -15.01
C HIS A 8 -17.07 13.22 -14.29
N PHE A 9 -17.25 13.19 -12.99
CA PHE A 9 -17.13 11.97 -12.19
C PHE A 9 -18.37 11.79 -11.34
N THR A 10 -19.01 10.63 -11.46
CA THR A 10 -20.04 10.18 -10.53
C THR A 10 -19.41 9.19 -9.56
N VAL A 11 -19.56 9.46 -8.26
CA VAL A 11 -18.98 8.61 -7.21
C VAL A 11 -20.10 7.85 -6.51
N VAL A 12 -19.96 6.54 -6.45
CA VAL A 12 -20.78 5.65 -5.62
C VAL A 12 -19.89 5.12 -4.50
N LYS A 13 -20.24 5.40 -3.26
CA LYS A 13 -19.40 5.02 -2.09
C LYS A 13 -20.23 4.67 -0.86
N VAL A 14 -19.61 3.92 0.05
CA VAL A 14 -20.13 3.70 1.39
C VAL A 14 -19.06 4.07 2.41
N GLY A 15 -19.50 4.86 3.40
CA GLY A 15 -18.66 5.33 4.49
C GLY A 15 -18.21 6.77 4.33
N LYS A 16 -18.44 7.54 5.40
CA LYS A 16 -18.16 9.00 5.42
C LYS A 16 -16.66 9.34 5.35
N TYR A 17 -15.80 8.39 5.71
CA TYR A 17 -14.35 8.57 5.69
C TYR A 17 -13.68 8.07 4.41
N LYS A 18 -14.45 7.47 3.45
CA LYS A 18 -13.88 7.02 2.17
C LYS A 18 -13.69 8.20 1.23
N SER A 19 -12.60 8.93 1.45
CA SER A 19 -12.32 10.25 0.87
C SER A 19 -11.45 10.22 -0.40
N TYR A 20 -11.07 9.04 -0.90
CA TYR A 20 -10.24 8.90 -2.10
C TYR A 20 -10.74 9.72 -3.31
N THR A 21 -12.05 9.83 -3.45
CA THR A 21 -12.69 10.50 -4.58
C THR A 21 -12.90 12.00 -4.38
N GLU A 22 -12.63 12.55 -3.19
CA GLU A 22 -12.86 13.96 -2.89
C GLU A 22 -12.06 14.91 -3.78
N THR A 23 -10.85 14.49 -4.19
CA THR A 23 -10.01 15.26 -5.12
C THR A 23 -10.67 15.50 -6.49
N TYR A 24 -11.67 14.70 -6.85
CA TYR A 24 -12.39 14.81 -8.12
C TYR A 24 -13.76 15.45 -7.97
N THR A 25 -14.35 15.41 -6.78
CA THR A 25 -15.75 15.78 -6.54
C THR A 25 -15.91 16.98 -5.63
N GLU A 26 -14.90 17.32 -4.82
CA GLU A 26 -15.01 18.35 -3.82
C GLU A 26 -14.00 19.48 -4.07
N ASP A 27 -14.37 20.70 -3.71
CA ASP A 27 -13.48 21.87 -3.79
C ASP A 27 -12.49 21.94 -2.61
N LYS A 28 -12.78 21.24 -1.53
CA LYS A 28 -11.96 21.16 -0.31
C LYS A 28 -12.16 19.83 0.39
N MET A 29 -11.24 19.51 1.26
CA MET A 29 -11.33 18.35 2.14
C MET A 29 -12.59 18.38 3.00
N SER A 30 -13.35 17.28 3.04
CA SER A 30 -14.51 17.14 3.94
C SER A 30 -14.09 17.15 5.41
N ASP A 31 -15.02 17.46 6.32
CA ASP A 31 -14.75 17.46 7.76
C ASP A 31 -14.35 16.05 8.26
N ALA A 32 -14.99 15.01 7.75
CA ALA A 32 -14.63 13.62 8.08
C ALA A 32 -13.22 13.26 7.60
N ASN A 33 -12.85 13.71 6.40
CA ASN A 33 -11.50 13.51 5.89
C ASN A 33 -10.48 14.32 6.71
N ARG A 34 -10.77 15.56 7.04
CA ARG A 34 -9.92 16.39 7.91
C ARG A 34 -9.71 15.75 9.27
N GLU A 35 -10.77 15.24 9.89
CA GLU A 35 -10.71 14.53 11.17
C GLU A 35 -9.73 13.34 11.11
N GLN A 36 -9.90 12.45 10.14
CA GLN A 36 -9.03 11.27 10.05
C GLN A 36 -7.58 11.62 9.70
N VAL A 37 -7.36 12.57 8.76
CA VAL A 37 -6.01 13.02 8.37
C VAL A 37 -5.30 13.66 9.56
N SER A 38 -5.97 14.56 10.28
CA SER A 38 -5.39 15.18 11.48
C SER A 38 -5.04 14.13 12.54
N ARG A 39 -5.87 13.10 12.71
CA ARG A 39 -5.64 12.03 13.68
C ARG A 39 -4.39 11.23 13.37
N TYR A 40 -4.23 10.73 12.12
CA TYR A 40 -3.08 9.88 11.82
C TYR A 40 -1.79 10.70 11.63
N ILE A 41 -1.83 11.91 11.03
CA ILE A 41 -0.64 12.78 10.95
C ILE A 41 -0.19 13.18 12.35
N GLY A 42 -1.13 13.58 13.22
CA GLY A 42 -0.82 13.89 14.60
C GLY A 42 -0.20 12.70 15.34
N GLY A 43 -0.71 11.49 15.12
CA GLY A 43 -0.15 10.27 15.71
C GLY A 43 1.25 9.95 15.20
N LEU A 44 1.50 10.06 13.89
CA LEU A 44 2.85 9.92 13.29
C LEU A 44 3.84 10.93 13.90
N TRP A 45 3.41 12.19 14.01
CA TRP A 45 4.21 13.24 14.63
C TRP A 45 4.54 12.92 16.09
N GLN A 46 3.55 12.49 16.88
CA GLN A 46 3.79 12.13 18.29
C GLN A 46 4.74 10.93 18.44
N GLN A 47 4.69 9.94 17.55
CA GLN A 47 5.61 8.83 17.55
C GLN A 47 7.04 9.30 17.24
N MET A 48 7.20 10.10 16.18
CA MET A 48 8.49 10.68 15.81
C MET A 48 9.08 11.53 16.94
N LEU A 49 8.28 12.38 17.58
CA LEU A 49 8.70 13.17 18.74
C LEU A 49 9.15 12.26 19.90
N ALA A 50 8.46 11.14 20.14
CA ALA A 50 8.84 10.22 21.20
C ALA A 50 10.18 9.56 20.94
N ASP A 51 10.40 9.10 19.71
CA ASP A 51 11.63 8.40 19.33
C ASP A 51 12.83 9.34 19.29
N VAL A 52 12.68 10.53 18.69
CA VAL A 52 13.76 11.56 18.67
C VAL A 52 14.05 12.08 20.07
N SER A 53 13.02 12.36 20.87
CA SER A 53 13.20 12.79 22.27
C SER A 53 14.00 11.78 23.07
N LYS A 54 13.70 10.50 22.93
CA LYS A 54 14.40 9.41 23.62
C LYS A 54 15.84 9.28 23.11
N SER A 55 16.06 9.24 21.80
CA SER A 55 17.37 8.98 21.21
C SER A 55 18.34 10.17 21.35
N ARG A 56 17.82 11.41 21.29
CA ARG A 56 18.62 12.63 21.34
C ARG A 56 18.63 13.32 22.71
N ASN A 57 17.83 12.83 23.66
CA ASN A 57 17.61 13.45 24.98
C ASN A 57 17.19 14.93 24.85
N ILE A 58 16.21 15.19 23.99
CA ILE A 58 15.62 16.51 23.74
C ILE A 58 14.14 16.44 24.13
N SER A 59 13.63 17.45 24.85
CA SER A 59 12.21 17.46 25.22
C SER A 59 11.30 17.57 23.99
N LYS A 60 10.13 16.92 24.02
CA LYS A 60 9.12 17.02 22.93
C LYS A 60 8.71 18.47 22.65
N ASP A 61 8.64 19.32 23.70
CA ASP A 61 8.30 20.74 23.56
C ASP A 61 9.40 21.50 22.81
N SER A 62 10.68 21.14 23.04
CA SER A 62 11.79 21.73 22.28
C SER A 62 11.75 21.30 20.81
N LEU A 63 11.47 20.01 20.54
CA LEU A 63 11.32 19.50 19.17
C LEU A 63 10.17 20.19 18.43
N ASN A 64 9.02 20.39 19.10
CA ASN A 64 7.91 21.16 18.52
C ASN A 64 8.33 22.61 18.20
N ARG A 65 8.99 23.30 19.14
CA ARG A 65 9.48 24.67 18.88
C ARG A 65 10.50 24.70 17.72
N TYR A 66 11.33 23.68 17.57
CA TYR A 66 12.27 23.60 16.44
C TYR A 66 11.53 23.42 15.11
N ALA A 67 10.51 22.61 15.09
CA ALA A 67 9.67 22.42 13.90
C ALA A 67 8.90 23.71 13.55
N ASP A 68 8.25 24.35 14.53
CA ASP A 68 7.52 25.61 14.35
C ASP A 68 8.44 26.74 13.88
N GLY A 69 9.72 26.71 14.32
CA GLY A 69 10.74 27.69 13.92
C GLY A 69 11.41 27.37 12.59
N LEU A 70 10.95 26.35 11.83
CA LEU A 70 11.56 25.95 10.56
C LEU A 70 13.07 25.63 10.68
N MET A 71 13.43 24.85 11.69
CA MET A 71 14.81 24.48 12.02
C MET A 71 15.61 23.94 10.82
N VAL A 72 14.97 23.42 9.79
CA VAL A 72 15.61 22.93 8.56
C VAL A 72 16.46 24.01 7.85
N PHE A 73 16.18 25.30 8.12
CA PHE A 73 16.93 26.44 7.59
C PHE A 73 17.96 27.02 8.57
N ASP A 74 18.11 26.43 9.75
CA ASP A 74 19.12 26.86 10.73
C ASP A 74 20.52 26.49 10.25
N ASP A 75 21.52 27.23 10.75
CA ASP A 75 22.92 26.90 10.48
C ASP A 75 23.39 25.64 11.23
N ALA A 76 24.47 25.04 10.75
CA ALA A 76 24.99 23.79 11.29
C ALA A 76 25.41 23.89 12.78
N GLN A 77 25.91 25.06 13.22
CA GLN A 77 26.32 25.28 14.62
C GLN A 77 25.10 25.26 15.55
N LEU A 78 23.98 25.84 15.09
CA LEU A 78 22.73 25.86 15.85
C LEU A 78 22.13 24.44 15.93
N LEU A 79 22.14 23.66 14.83
CA LEU A 79 21.70 22.25 14.83
C LEU A 79 22.52 21.41 15.83
N LYS A 80 23.85 21.61 15.88
CA LYS A 80 24.74 20.94 16.83
C LYS A 80 24.45 21.35 18.28
N SER A 81 24.31 22.64 18.54
CA SER A 81 23.99 23.14 19.89
C SER A 81 22.64 22.64 20.41
N ARG A 82 21.68 22.43 19.52
CA ARG A 82 20.37 21.83 19.79
C ARG A 82 20.40 20.31 19.86
N LYS A 83 21.56 19.68 19.70
CA LYS A 83 21.75 18.20 19.70
C LYS A 83 21.00 17.45 18.60
N MET A 84 20.62 18.13 17.54
CA MET A 84 19.95 17.48 16.38
C MET A 84 20.95 16.69 15.54
N VAL A 85 22.21 17.12 15.51
CA VAL A 85 23.36 16.42 14.91
C VAL A 85 24.49 16.30 15.92
N ASP A 86 25.34 15.28 15.79
CA ASP A 86 26.49 15.06 16.68
C ASP A 86 27.69 15.90 16.26
N GLY A 87 27.82 16.18 14.98
CA GLY A 87 28.86 16.95 14.38
C GLY A 87 28.55 17.24 12.92
N PHE A 88 29.47 17.89 12.30
CA PHE A 88 29.47 18.11 10.85
C PHE A 88 30.88 17.94 10.33
N CYS A 89 31.01 17.50 9.11
CA CYS A 89 32.27 17.31 8.41
C CYS A 89 32.08 17.57 6.92
N TYR A 90 33.15 17.84 6.22
CA TYR A 90 33.14 17.85 4.78
C TYR A 90 33.10 16.41 4.22
N TYR A 91 32.76 16.28 2.95
CA TYR A 91 32.63 14.97 2.31
C TYR A 91 33.92 14.14 2.33
N ASP A 92 35.08 14.81 2.17
CA ASP A 92 36.41 14.20 2.23
C ASP A 92 36.79 13.69 3.64
N GLU A 93 36.17 14.26 4.69
CA GLU A 93 36.41 13.86 6.08
C GLU A 93 35.56 12.67 6.54
N ILE A 94 34.57 12.25 5.76
CA ILE A 94 33.62 11.17 6.15
C ILE A 94 34.36 9.88 6.48
N ARG A 95 35.37 9.52 5.68
CA ARG A 95 36.19 8.31 5.93
C ARG A 95 36.90 8.35 7.27
N ASP A 96 37.39 9.49 7.68
CA ASP A 96 38.06 9.66 8.97
C ASP A 96 37.07 9.59 10.14
N VAL A 97 35.85 10.10 9.95
CA VAL A 97 34.76 9.92 10.92
C VAL A 97 34.44 8.44 11.09
N VAL A 98 34.30 7.69 9.99
CA VAL A 98 34.01 6.24 10.01
C VAL A 98 35.16 5.48 10.67
N LYS A 99 36.43 5.78 10.33
CA LYS A 99 37.61 5.16 10.97
C LYS A 99 37.59 5.36 12.49
N ARG A 100 37.31 6.59 12.95
CA ARG A 100 37.21 6.88 14.40
C ARG A 100 36.10 6.07 15.07
N GLN A 101 34.96 5.91 14.43
CA GLN A 101 33.85 5.09 14.95
C GLN A 101 34.19 3.61 15.03
N LEU A 102 34.99 3.10 14.08
CA LEU A 102 35.48 1.72 14.04
C LEU A 102 36.74 1.49 14.92
N GLY A 103 37.29 2.53 15.55
CA GLY A 103 38.53 2.44 16.32
C GLY A 103 39.77 2.19 15.47
N LEU A 104 39.71 2.51 14.16
CA LEU A 104 40.83 2.35 13.23
C LEU A 104 41.76 3.55 13.26
N LYS A 105 43.05 3.32 12.99
CA LYS A 105 44.05 4.40 12.79
C LYS A 105 43.83 5.06 11.42
N THR A 106 44.43 6.23 11.25
CA THR A 106 44.27 7.04 10.03
C THR A 106 44.80 6.35 8.79
N ASP A 107 45.89 5.55 8.93
CA ASP A 107 46.53 4.77 7.87
C ASP A 107 45.89 3.39 7.61
N GLU A 108 45.00 2.94 8.48
CA GLU A 108 44.31 1.66 8.31
C GLU A 108 43.21 1.76 7.27
N THR A 109 42.95 0.64 6.57
CA THR A 109 41.90 0.56 5.56
C THR A 109 40.59 0.16 6.20
N ILE A 110 39.47 0.79 5.77
CA ILE A 110 38.13 0.34 6.12
C ILE A 110 37.82 -0.90 5.28
N ASN A 111 37.63 -2.05 5.92
CA ASN A 111 37.14 -3.24 5.25
C ASN A 111 35.66 -3.04 4.96
N GLN A 112 35.34 -2.93 3.69
CA GLN A 112 33.96 -2.85 3.19
C GLN A 112 33.62 -4.13 2.45
N VAL A 113 32.43 -4.64 2.70
CA VAL A 113 31.88 -5.80 1.99
C VAL A 113 30.62 -5.30 1.26
N ASP A 114 30.52 -5.63 0.01
CA ASP A 114 29.31 -5.33 -0.75
C ASP A 114 28.14 -6.21 -0.26
N TYR A 115 26.94 -5.69 -0.35
CA TYR A 115 25.75 -6.45 0.06
C TYR A 115 25.64 -7.79 -0.68
N ASN A 116 25.96 -7.80 -1.98
CA ASN A 116 25.93 -9.04 -2.78
C ASN A 116 26.98 -10.05 -2.33
N ASP A 117 28.14 -9.57 -1.85
CA ASP A 117 29.19 -10.47 -1.32
C ASP A 117 28.76 -11.11 0.00
N VAL A 118 28.00 -10.37 0.83
CA VAL A 118 27.41 -10.93 2.07
C VAL A 118 26.35 -11.97 1.73
N ASP A 119 25.49 -11.69 0.77
CA ASP A 119 24.43 -12.59 0.33
C ASP A 119 25.01 -13.89 -0.25
N MET A 120 26.05 -13.77 -1.10
CA MET A 120 26.80 -14.93 -1.62
C MET A 120 27.59 -15.72 -0.55
N ALA A 121 27.97 -15.06 0.53
CA ALA A 121 28.73 -15.69 1.62
C ALA A 121 27.83 -16.39 2.66
N ILE A 122 26.51 -16.13 2.62
CA ILE A 122 25.53 -16.89 3.39
C ILE A 122 25.46 -18.28 2.74
N ASP A 123 26.10 -19.25 3.38
CA ASP A 123 26.09 -20.62 2.90
C ASP A 123 24.71 -21.26 3.11
N ASP A 124 23.92 -21.32 2.05
CA ASP A 124 22.60 -21.94 2.02
C ASP A 124 22.64 -23.43 2.45
N SER A 125 23.81 -24.08 2.37
CA SER A 125 23.96 -25.47 2.77
C SER A 125 23.82 -25.74 4.28
N ASN A 126 23.96 -24.68 5.10
CA ASN A 126 23.78 -24.74 6.55
C ASN A 126 22.36 -24.37 7.01
N LEU A 127 21.49 -23.95 6.11
CA LEU A 127 20.09 -23.66 6.39
C LEU A 127 19.27 -24.98 6.39
N MET A 128 19.64 -25.90 7.26
CA MET A 128 18.91 -27.16 7.49
C MET A 128 17.81 -26.91 8.52
N GLY A 129 16.59 -26.68 8.08
CA GLY A 129 15.45 -26.44 8.94
C GLY A 129 14.12 -26.48 8.18
N GLU A 130 13.05 -26.47 8.94
CA GLU A 130 11.71 -26.32 8.39
C GLU A 130 11.52 -24.87 7.91
N GLU A 131 10.80 -24.67 6.81
CA GLU A 131 10.68 -23.36 6.17
C GLU A 131 9.51 -22.54 6.73
N ILE A 132 9.77 -21.25 6.93
CA ILE A 132 8.74 -20.21 7.05
C ILE A 132 8.78 -19.37 5.76
N ALA A 133 7.73 -19.46 4.95
CA ALA A 133 7.64 -18.69 3.74
C ALA A 133 7.29 -17.22 4.05
N VAL A 134 8.10 -16.29 3.58
CA VAL A 134 7.81 -14.84 3.63
C VAL A 134 7.30 -14.42 2.27
N TYR A 135 5.98 -14.26 2.13
CA TYR A 135 5.35 -13.90 0.86
C TYR A 135 5.09 -12.39 0.80
N TYR A 136 5.71 -11.72 -0.15
CA TYR A 136 5.62 -10.27 -0.32
C TYR A 136 4.41 -9.86 -1.16
N CYS A 137 3.58 -8.97 -0.60
CA CYS A 137 2.43 -8.35 -1.23
C CYS A 137 2.62 -6.84 -1.26
N GLN A 138 3.14 -6.30 -2.36
CA GLN A 138 3.43 -4.89 -2.49
C GLN A 138 2.71 -4.25 -3.68
N GLY A 139 2.22 -3.00 -3.51
CA GLY A 139 1.57 -2.24 -4.56
C GLY A 139 0.05 -2.39 -4.61
N ALA A 140 -0.56 -2.05 -5.73
CA ALA A 140 -2.01 -2.09 -5.92
C ALA A 140 -2.52 -3.52 -6.14
N ILE A 141 -3.68 -3.85 -5.56
CA ILE A 141 -4.34 -5.14 -5.80
C ILE A 141 -5.12 -5.07 -7.11
N VAL A 142 -4.82 -5.99 -8.02
CA VAL A 142 -5.41 -6.09 -9.35
C VAL A 142 -5.86 -7.52 -9.66
N ARG A 143 -6.81 -7.69 -10.60
CA ARG A 143 -7.25 -9.02 -11.05
C ARG A 143 -6.23 -9.70 -11.93
N MET A 144 -5.69 -8.95 -12.88
CA MET A 144 -4.70 -9.38 -13.85
C MET A 144 -3.60 -8.33 -13.91
N GLU A 145 -2.44 -8.74 -14.33
CA GLU A 145 -1.33 -7.82 -14.53
C GLU A 145 -1.71 -6.72 -15.52
N THR A 146 -1.56 -5.48 -15.09
CA THR A 146 -1.81 -4.32 -15.94
C THR A 146 -0.45 -3.80 -16.37
N PRO A 147 -0.15 -3.75 -17.70
CA PRO A 147 1.10 -3.18 -18.16
C PRO A 147 1.26 -1.76 -17.62
N SER A 148 2.30 -1.53 -16.83
CA SER A 148 2.67 -0.18 -16.42
C SER A 148 3.56 0.41 -17.51
N ILE A 149 3.20 1.57 -18.04
CA ILE A 149 4.06 2.31 -18.97
C ILE A 149 5.21 2.97 -18.19
N TYR A 150 5.21 2.87 -16.90
CA TYR A 150 6.08 3.61 -15.96
C TYR A 150 7.11 2.73 -15.25
N GLY A 151 7.59 1.69 -15.89
CA GLY A 151 8.42 0.70 -15.24
C GLY A 151 7.58 -0.28 -14.40
N SER A 152 8.21 -1.20 -13.71
CA SER A 152 7.59 -2.23 -12.91
C SER A 152 7.01 -1.67 -11.60
N GLU A 153 5.89 -0.94 -11.66
CA GLU A 153 5.12 -0.74 -10.42
C GLU A 153 4.69 -2.13 -9.92
N GLN A 154 5.15 -2.48 -8.74
CA GLN A 154 4.78 -3.75 -8.13
C GLN A 154 3.27 -3.81 -7.94
N GLN A 155 2.67 -4.93 -8.33
CA GLN A 155 1.24 -5.19 -8.25
C GLN A 155 0.98 -6.50 -7.50
N ILE A 156 -0.08 -6.51 -6.74
CA ILE A 156 -0.61 -7.73 -6.11
C ILE A 156 -1.64 -8.32 -7.07
N VAL A 157 -1.17 -9.19 -7.97
CA VAL A 157 -1.99 -9.83 -8.99
C VAL A 157 -2.71 -11.02 -8.38
N SER A 158 -4.04 -10.95 -8.24
CA SER A 158 -4.81 -11.95 -7.47
C SER A 158 -4.66 -13.37 -8.00
N THR A 159 -4.64 -13.57 -9.32
CA THR A 159 -4.48 -14.89 -9.92
C THR A 159 -3.12 -15.53 -9.59
N LYS A 160 -2.04 -14.73 -9.55
CA LYS A 160 -0.71 -15.18 -9.18
C LYS A 160 -0.65 -15.50 -7.68
N VAL A 161 -1.08 -14.55 -6.83
CA VAL A 161 -1.08 -14.74 -5.37
C VAL A 161 -1.86 -15.99 -4.97
N ILE A 162 -3.04 -16.23 -5.55
CA ILE A 162 -3.85 -17.41 -5.24
C ILE A 162 -3.11 -18.69 -5.59
N LYS A 163 -2.48 -18.75 -6.76
CA LYS A 163 -1.69 -19.91 -7.18
C LYS A 163 -0.53 -20.14 -6.24
N ASP A 164 0.25 -19.12 -5.96
CA ASP A 164 1.43 -19.20 -5.07
C ASP A 164 1.03 -19.66 -3.66
N LEU A 165 -0.05 -19.10 -3.09
CA LEU A 165 -0.55 -19.51 -1.77
C LEU A 165 -1.05 -20.97 -1.74
N GLN A 166 -1.61 -21.47 -2.85
CA GLN A 166 -1.97 -22.89 -2.99
C GLN A 166 -0.74 -23.77 -3.03
N GLU A 167 0.30 -23.40 -3.77
CA GLU A 167 1.57 -24.10 -3.83
C GLU A 167 2.24 -24.15 -2.45
N LEU A 168 2.28 -23.01 -1.73
CA LEU A 168 2.78 -22.95 -0.36
C LEU A 168 1.94 -23.81 0.61
N ALA A 169 0.63 -23.91 0.40
CA ALA A 169 -0.23 -24.78 1.21
C ALA A 169 0.10 -26.27 1.04
N ASP A 170 0.52 -26.67 -0.14
CA ASP A 170 0.82 -28.07 -0.49
C ASP A 170 2.31 -28.43 -0.32
N ASN A 171 3.21 -27.46 -0.23
CA ASN A 171 4.63 -27.68 0.02
C ASN A 171 4.88 -28.19 1.45
N SER A 172 5.32 -29.43 1.61
CA SER A 172 5.55 -30.06 2.92
C SER A 172 6.73 -29.47 3.72
N GLN A 173 7.66 -28.78 3.07
CA GLN A 173 8.79 -28.10 3.73
C GLN A 173 8.32 -26.83 4.44
N VAL A 174 7.40 -26.10 3.85
CA VAL A 174 6.83 -24.87 4.44
C VAL A 174 5.89 -25.22 5.59
N LYS A 175 6.16 -24.71 6.79
CA LYS A 175 5.38 -24.98 8.01
C LYS A 175 4.51 -23.81 8.44
N ALA A 176 4.90 -22.60 8.10
CA ALA A 176 4.11 -21.38 8.33
C ALA A 176 4.35 -20.38 7.21
N VAL A 177 3.46 -19.41 7.10
CA VAL A 177 3.56 -18.35 6.09
C VAL A 177 3.42 -16.98 6.74
N VAL A 178 4.33 -16.07 6.43
CA VAL A 178 4.24 -14.65 6.76
C VAL A 178 3.85 -13.90 5.49
N LEU A 179 2.70 -13.24 5.51
CA LEU A 179 2.31 -12.32 4.44
C LEU A 179 2.82 -10.92 4.77
N ARG A 180 3.89 -10.48 4.08
CA ARG A 180 4.42 -9.12 4.21
C ARG A 180 3.67 -8.20 3.28
N ILE A 181 2.81 -7.33 3.84
CA ILE A 181 1.88 -6.49 3.08
C ILE A 181 2.28 -5.02 3.17
N ASN A 182 2.47 -4.38 2.01
CA ASN A 182 2.64 -2.93 1.88
C ASN A 182 1.78 -2.42 0.72
N SER A 183 0.51 -2.11 0.99
CA SER A 183 -0.50 -1.82 -0.02
C SER A 183 -1.62 -0.92 0.48
N GLY A 184 -2.05 0.02 -0.34
CA GLY A 184 -3.26 0.83 -0.13
C GLY A 184 -4.57 0.12 -0.47
N GLY A 185 -4.49 -1.13 -0.94
CA GLY A 185 -5.63 -1.89 -1.45
C GLY A 185 -5.74 -1.85 -2.98
N GLY A 186 -6.95 -2.03 -3.49
CA GLY A 186 -7.22 -2.06 -4.92
C GLY A 186 -8.57 -2.70 -5.25
N ASP A 187 -8.61 -3.59 -6.24
CA ASP A 187 -9.83 -4.23 -6.70
C ASP A 187 -10.49 -5.07 -5.60
N ALA A 188 -11.78 -4.82 -5.37
CA ALA A 188 -12.53 -5.45 -4.29
C ALA A 188 -12.76 -6.94 -4.53
N TYR A 189 -12.99 -7.35 -5.78
CA TYR A 189 -13.17 -8.76 -6.14
C TYR A 189 -11.86 -9.53 -5.99
N ALA A 190 -10.75 -8.97 -6.46
CA ALA A 190 -9.42 -9.56 -6.29
C ALA A 190 -9.07 -9.74 -4.80
N SER A 191 -9.40 -8.75 -3.97
CA SER A 191 -9.19 -8.82 -2.51
C SER A 191 -9.99 -9.93 -1.84
N GLU A 192 -11.25 -10.17 -2.25
CA GLU A 192 -12.07 -11.30 -1.76
C GLU A 192 -11.48 -12.64 -2.17
N GLN A 193 -10.99 -12.76 -3.41
CA GLN A 193 -10.37 -14.00 -3.90
C GLN A 193 -9.09 -14.33 -3.13
N ILE A 194 -8.24 -13.32 -2.89
CA ILE A 194 -7.01 -13.48 -2.09
C ILE A 194 -7.37 -13.81 -0.63
N TRP A 195 -8.33 -13.10 -0.02
CA TRP A 195 -8.82 -13.43 1.31
C TRP A 195 -9.21 -14.92 1.44
N ARG A 196 -9.92 -15.45 0.43
CA ARG A 196 -10.29 -16.87 0.41
C ARG A 196 -9.06 -17.76 0.38
N ALA A 197 -8.07 -17.47 -0.45
CA ALA A 197 -6.83 -18.24 -0.54
C ALA A 197 -6.06 -18.21 0.79
N VAL A 198 -5.93 -17.03 1.42
CA VAL A 198 -5.30 -16.88 2.74
C VAL A 198 -6.05 -17.71 3.81
N LYS A 199 -7.37 -17.68 3.80
CA LYS A 199 -8.19 -18.46 4.74
C LYS A 199 -8.02 -19.97 4.55
N GLU A 200 -7.94 -20.46 3.31
CA GLU A 200 -7.73 -21.87 3.03
C GLU A 200 -6.30 -22.31 3.42
N LEU A 201 -5.30 -21.49 3.11
CA LEU A 201 -3.92 -21.72 3.58
C LEU A 201 -3.86 -21.79 5.11
N ASN A 202 -4.51 -20.86 5.81
CA ASN A 202 -4.52 -20.80 7.28
C ASN A 202 -5.20 -21.99 7.96
N LYS A 203 -5.99 -22.80 7.24
CA LYS A 203 -6.50 -24.09 7.75
C LYS A 203 -5.45 -25.19 7.77
N LYS A 204 -4.44 -25.09 6.90
CA LYS A 204 -3.37 -26.08 6.76
C LYS A 204 -2.12 -25.70 7.54
N LYS A 205 -1.78 -24.41 7.55
CA LYS A 205 -0.53 -23.86 8.13
C LYS A 205 -0.81 -22.50 8.77
N PRO A 206 -0.19 -22.15 9.90
CA PRO A 206 -0.33 -20.81 10.47
C PRO A 206 0.04 -19.73 9.47
N VAL A 207 -0.82 -18.70 9.37
CA VAL A 207 -0.56 -17.51 8.57
C VAL A 207 -0.49 -16.30 9.47
N VAL A 208 0.62 -15.59 9.43
CA VAL A 208 0.83 -14.32 10.13
C VAL A 208 0.93 -13.20 9.10
N VAL A 209 0.22 -12.11 9.32
CA VAL A 209 0.34 -10.89 8.51
C VAL A 209 1.32 -9.94 9.18
N SER A 210 2.32 -9.46 8.42
CA SER A 210 3.22 -8.37 8.77
C SER A 210 2.91 -7.15 7.91
N MET A 211 2.29 -6.14 8.49
CA MET A 211 1.95 -4.91 7.77
C MET A 211 3.16 -3.97 7.74
N GLY A 212 3.48 -3.44 6.57
CA GLY A 212 4.50 -2.41 6.36
C GLY A 212 4.04 -1.02 6.76
N GLY A 213 4.45 0.00 6.02
CA GLY A 213 3.99 1.36 6.22
C GLY A 213 2.48 1.49 6.03
N MET A 214 1.90 0.65 5.17
CA MET A 214 0.48 0.67 4.84
C MET A 214 -0.05 -0.73 4.55
N ALA A 215 -1.21 -1.07 5.15
CA ALA A 215 -2.02 -2.22 4.74
C ALA A 215 -3.49 -1.90 4.97
N ALA A 216 -4.12 -1.29 3.97
CA ALA A 216 -5.43 -0.68 4.13
C ALA A 216 -6.41 -1.11 3.03
N SER A 217 -7.70 -0.98 3.30
CA SER A 217 -8.76 -1.27 2.35
C SER A 217 -8.69 -2.72 1.82
N GLY A 218 -8.50 -2.97 0.54
CA GLY A 218 -8.34 -4.31 -0.02
C GLY A 218 -7.20 -5.10 0.62
N ALA A 219 -6.10 -4.45 1.02
CA ALA A 219 -4.99 -5.09 1.71
C ALA A 219 -5.35 -5.49 3.15
N TYR A 220 -6.14 -4.68 3.86
CA TYR A 220 -6.73 -5.08 5.13
C TYR A 220 -7.74 -6.20 4.97
N TYR A 221 -8.54 -6.15 3.88
CA TYR A 221 -9.51 -7.19 3.53
C TYR A 221 -8.85 -8.58 3.43
N MET A 222 -7.82 -8.70 2.60
CA MET A 222 -7.14 -9.99 2.40
C MET A 222 -6.48 -10.53 3.67
N SER A 223 -6.09 -9.64 4.60
CA SER A 223 -5.50 -10.00 5.89
C SER A 223 -6.46 -10.73 6.83
N MET A 224 -7.79 -10.61 6.60
CA MET A 224 -8.82 -11.19 7.47
C MET A 224 -8.88 -12.73 7.43
N GLY A 225 -8.16 -13.36 6.52
CA GLY A 225 -7.99 -14.82 6.46
C GLY A 225 -6.90 -15.37 7.38
N ALA A 226 -6.00 -14.52 7.88
CA ALA A 226 -4.85 -14.91 8.67
C ALA A 226 -5.19 -15.16 10.15
N GLN A 227 -4.32 -15.90 10.84
CA GLN A 227 -4.45 -16.23 12.26
C GLN A 227 -4.00 -15.10 13.16
N TYR A 228 -2.99 -14.33 12.76
CA TYR A 228 -2.41 -13.25 13.54
C TYR A 228 -2.01 -12.08 12.64
N ILE A 229 -2.21 -10.85 13.11
CA ILE A 229 -1.93 -9.64 12.35
C ILE A 229 -1.03 -8.72 13.17
N MET A 230 0.15 -8.43 12.65
CA MET A 230 1.11 -7.49 13.22
C MET A 230 1.24 -6.24 12.37
N ALA A 231 1.47 -5.11 13.03
CA ALA A 231 1.75 -3.82 12.39
C ALA A 231 2.73 -3.01 13.24
N GLN A 232 3.34 -1.98 12.65
CA GLN A 232 4.08 -0.98 13.42
C GLN A 232 3.11 0.05 14.04
N PRO A 233 3.51 0.74 15.12
CA PRO A 233 2.70 1.83 15.68
C PRO A 233 2.29 2.88 14.66
N THR A 234 3.13 3.11 13.65
CA THR A 234 2.97 4.10 12.56
C THR A 234 2.31 3.55 11.30
N THR A 235 1.99 2.28 11.23
CA THR A 235 1.31 1.67 10.07
C THR A 235 -0.05 2.31 9.84
N LEU A 236 -0.38 2.64 8.61
CA LEU A 236 -1.73 3.04 8.20
C LEU A 236 -2.54 1.82 7.76
N THR A 237 -3.69 1.59 8.42
CA THR A 237 -4.50 0.39 8.16
C THR A 237 -6.00 0.67 8.26
N GLY A 238 -6.83 -0.38 8.19
CA GLY A 238 -8.29 -0.24 8.20
C GLY A 238 -8.83 0.17 6.84
N SER A 239 -9.35 1.39 6.71
CA SER A 239 -10.04 1.87 5.52
C SER A 239 -11.13 0.90 5.03
N ILE A 240 -11.88 0.33 6.00
CA ILE A 240 -12.95 -0.65 5.73
C ILE A 240 -14.12 0.06 5.05
N GLY A 241 -14.09 0.08 3.72
CA GLY A 241 -15.05 0.79 2.88
C GLY A 241 -14.79 0.52 1.41
N ILE A 242 -15.83 0.68 0.60
CA ILE A 242 -15.79 0.47 -0.86
C ILE A 242 -16.32 1.71 -1.56
N PHE A 243 -15.75 2.00 -2.72
CA PHE A 243 -16.21 3.05 -3.62
C PHE A 243 -16.09 2.59 -5.07
N GLY A 244 -16.83 3.26 -5.93
CA GLY A 244 -16.65 3.24 -7.38
C GLY A 244 -16.62 4.66 -7.91
N ALA A 245 -15.70 4.93 -8.83
CA ALA A 245 -15.65 6.16 -9.59
C ALA A 245 -16.10 5.85 -11.02
N LEU A 246 -17.15 6.50 -11.46
CA LEU A 246 -17.71 6.39 -12.80
C LEU A 246 -17.32 7.65 -13.58
N PRO A 247 -16.27 7.59 -14.40
CA PRO A 247 -15.90 8.73 -15.25
C PRO A 247 -16.96 8.91 -16.34
N ASP A 248 -17.21 10.18 -16.68
CA ASP A 248 -18.11 10.58 -17.76
C ASP A 248 -17.37 11.53 -18.69
N PHE A 249 -17.02 11.04 -19.84
CA PHE A 249 -16.38 11.76 -20.93
C PHE A 249 -17.37 12.22 -22.00
N SER A 250 -18.67 12.00 -21.80
CA SER A 250 -19.67 12.22 -22.84
C SER A 250 -19.70 13.66 -23.34
N ASP A 251 -19.55 14.65 -22.47
CA ASP A 251 -19.46 16.06 -22.85
C ASP A 251 -18.18 16.38 -23.63
N LEU A 252 -17.04 15.81 -23.22
CA LEU A 252 -15.79 15.92 -23.98
C LEU A 252 -15.98 15.37 -25.39
N MET A 253 -16.51 14.15 -25.50
CA MET A 253 -16.66 13.48 -26.78
C MET A 253 -17.68 14.15 -27.68
N THR A 254 -18.87 14.48 -27.15
CA THR A 254 -19.98 14.98 -27.98
C THR A 254 -19.95 16.49 -28.20
N LYS A 255 -19.65 17.28 -27.14
CA LYS A 255 -19.73 18.73 -27.22
C LYS A 255 -18.40 19.39 -27.61
N LYS A 256 -17.24 18.82 -27.17
CA LYS A 256 -15.94 19.41 -27.45
C LYS A 256 -15.31 18.83 -28.70
N LEU A 257 -15.32 17.51 -28.88
CA LEU A 257 -14.73 16.82 -30.03
C LEU A 257 -15.72 16.58 -31.17
N GLY A 258 -17.03 16.77 -30.94
CA GLY A 258 -18.07 16.74 -31.97
C GLY A 258 -18.46 15.34 -32.45
N PHE A 259 -18.08 14.28 -31.75
CA PHE A 259 -18.51 12.91 -32.09
C PHE A 259 -20.02 12.78 -31.94
N LYS A 260 -20.65 11.99 -32.83
CA LYS A 260 -22.07 11.67 -32.79
C LYS A 260 -22.20 10.17 -32.51
N TYR A 261 -23.02 9.85 -31.54
CA TYR A 261 -23.31 8.48 -31.11
C TYR A 261 -24.80 8.17 -31.27
N ASP A 262 -25.10 6.92 -31.55
CA ASP A 262 -26.44 6.36 -31.54
C ASP A 262 -26.42 5.02 -30.83
N GLU A 263 -27.53 4.58 -30.28
CA GLU A 263 -27.66 3.34 -29.49
C GLU A 263 -28.78 2.46 -30.03
N VAL A 264 -28.45 1.21 -30.31
CA VAL A 264 -29.43 0.16 -30.54
C VAL A 264 -29.44 -0.76 -29.33
N LYS A 265 -30.63 -0.98 -28.76
CA LYS A 265 -30.81 -1.72 -27.51
C LYS A 265 -31.65 -2.97 -27.70
N THR A 266 -31.15 -4.10 -27.24
CA THR A 266 -31.94 -5.34 -27.10
C THR A 266 -32.79 -5.34 -25.84
N ASN A 267 -32.30 -4.71 -24.77
CA ASN A 267 -32.97 -4.56 -23.48
C ASN A 267 -32.70 -3.15 -22.94
N ARG A 268 -33.50 -2.71 -21.94
CA ARG A 268 -33.43 -1.33 -21.40
C ARG A 268 -32.01 -0.86 -21.05
N ASN A 269 -31.19 -1.71 -20.46
CA ASN A 269 -29.86 -1.37 -19.98
C ASN A 269 -28.72 -2.05 -20.77
N SER A 270 -28.97 -2.60 -21.97
CA SER A 270 -27.96 -3.32 -22.75
C SER A 270 -26.81 -2.44 -23.23
N ALA A 271 -27.02 -1.11 -23.34
CA ALA A 271 -26.00 -0.14 -23.72
C ALA A 271 -25.30 0.51 -22.51
N TYR A 272 -25.35 -0.11 -21.31
CA TYR A 272 -24.73 0.49 -20.13
C TYR A 272 -23.21 0.65 -20.29
N ALA A 273 -22.55 -0.23 -21.05
CA ALA A 273 -21.10 -0.18 -21.29
C ALA A 273 -20.65 1.07 -22.08
N SER A 274 -21.57 1.73 -22.79
CA SER A 274 -21.30 3.00 -23.50
C SER A 274 -21.59 4.24 -22.65
N ALA A 275 -22.20 4.08 -21.46
CA ALA A 275 -22.39 5.15 -20.51
C ALA A 275 -21.05 5.74 -20.07
N GLY A 276 -21.02 7.06 -19.87
CA GLY A 276 -19.78 7.76 -19.58
C GLY A 276 -18.87 8.02 -20.79
N MET A 277 -19.21 7.49 -21.98
CA MET A 277 -18.50 7.77 -23.23
C MET A 277 -19.40 8.47 -24.25
N SER A 278 -20.52 7.82 -24.62
CA SER A 278 -21.48 8.35 -25.61
C SER A 278 -22.58 9.22 -24.98
N ARG A 279 -22.89 8.98 -23.74
CA ARG A 279 -23.90 9.69 -22.93
C ARG A 279 -23.54 9.65 -21.44
N PRO A 280 -24.14 10.53 -20.63
CA PRO A 280 -24.03 10.45 -19.17
C PRO A 280 -24.58 9.12 -18.62
N TRP A 281 -24.14 8.76 -17.41
CA TRP A 281 -24.72 7.68 -16.61
C TRP A 281 -26.18 8.02 -16.26
N SER A 282 -27.08 7.09 -16.45
CA SER A 282 -28.48 7.26 -16.03
C SER A 282 -28.63 7.07 -14.51
N ALA A 283 -29.68 7.65 -13.94
CA ALA A 283 -29.99 7.49 -12.51
C ALA A 283 -30.19 6.00 -12.10
N GLU A 284 -30.74 5.18 -12.98
CA GLU A 284 -30.93 3.75 -12.75
C GLU A 284 -29.59 3.01 -12.73
N GLU A 285 -28.69 3.32 -13.65
CA GLU A 285 -27.34 2.75 -13.70
C GLU A 285 -26.54 3.13 -12.45
N ILE A 286 -26.57 4.40 -12.05
CA ILE A 286 -25.92 4.89 -10.81
C ILE A 286 -26.50 4.16 -9.59
N THR A 287 -27.84 4.03 -9.49
CA THR A 287 -28.49 3.33 -8.38
C THR A 287 -28.08 1.86 -8.34
N THR A 288 -27.99 1.20 -9.49
CA THR A 288 -27.56 -0.19 -9.60
C THR A 288 -26.11 -0.37 -9.12
N MET A 289 -25.22 0.54 -9.51
CA MET A 289 -23.83 0.56 -9.07
C MET A 289 -23.71 0.87 -7.56
N GLN A 290 -24.52 1.79 -7.03
CA GLN A 290 -24.55 2.05 -5.59
C GLN A 290 -24.98 0.81 -4.80
N ASN A 291 -26.01 0.08 -5.29
CA ASN A 291 -26.45 -1.17 -4.67
C ASN A 291 -25.36 -2.26 -4.72
N TYR A 292 -24.58 -2.32 -5.79
CA TYR A 292 -23.44 -3.22 -5.89
C TYR A 292 -22.36 -2.86 -4.85
N VAL A 293 -22.01 -1.59 -4.73
CA VAL A 293 -21.07 -1.09 -3.73
C VAL A 293 -21.55 -1.36 -2.30
N ASN A 294 -22.84 -1.18 -2.03
CA ASN A 294 -23.46 -1.50 -0.73
C ASN A 294 -23.32 -3.00 -0.39
N ARG A 295 -23.55 -3.90 -1.33
CA ARG A 295 -23.35 -5.34 -1.12
C ARG A 295 -21.89 -5.68 -0.84
N GLY A 296 -20.96 -5.10 -1.60
CA GLY A 296 -19.51 -5.27 -1.39
C GLY A 296 -19.09 -4.80 0.00
N TYR A 297 -19.57 -3.64 0.44
CA TYR A 297 -19.27 -3.12 1.78
C TYR A 297 -19.80 -4.04 2.89
N ASN A 298 -21.02 -4.54 2.75
CA ASN A 298 -21.58 -5.51 3.70
C ASN A 298 -20.75 -6.79 3.76
N LEU A 299 -20.27 -7.28 2.62
CA LEU A 299 -19.38 -8.43 2.57
C LEU A 299 -18.03 -8.13 3.28
N PHE A 300 -17.42 -6.98 3.02
CA PHE A 300 -16.20 -6.58 3.68
C PHE A 300 -16.37 -6.54 5.21
N ARG A 301 -17.42 -5.88 5.72
CA ARG A 301 -17.72 -5.88 7.15
C ARG A 301 -17.87 -7.29 7.73
N LYS A 302 -18.53 -8.19 7.00
CA LYS A 302 -18.66 -9.59 7.41
C LYS A 302 -17.31 -10.28 7.52
N ARG A 303 -16.39 -10.08 6.55
CA ARG A 303 -15.04 -10.65 6.61
C ARG A 303 -14.23 -10.13 7.80
N VAL A 304 -14.35 -8.82 8.08
CA VAL A 304 -13.71 -8.23 9.27
C VAL A 304 -14.32 -8.79 10.55
N ALA A 305 -15.64 -8.90 10.62
CA ALA A 305 -16.35 -9.47 11.78
C ALA A 305 -15.88 -10.92 12.05
N GLU A 306 -15.78 -11.74 11.02
CA GLU A 306 -15.27 -13.12 11.09
C GLU A 306 -13.80 -13.14 11.54
N GLY A 307 -12.92 -12.39 10.87
CA GLY A 307 -11.48 -12.40 11.14
C GLY A 307 -11.08 -11.77 12.48
N ARG A 308 -11.84 -10.80 12.95
CA ARG A 308 -11.57 -10.09 14.22
C ARG A 308 -12.46 -10.55 15.38
N LYS A 309 -13.33 -11.53 15.16
CA LYS A 309 -14.28 -12.05 16.16
C LYS A 309 -15.14 -10.94 16.80
N MET A 310 -15.67 -10.07 15.94
CA MET A 310 -16.55 -8.94 16.29
C MET A 310 -17.94 -9.12 15.70
N SER A 311 -18.95 -8.42 16.24
CA SER A 311 -20.23 -8.30 15.53
C SER A 311 -20.11 -7.30 14.34
N THR A 312 -20.99 -7.43 13.37
CA THR A 312 -21.03 -6.49 12.23
C THR A 312 -21.34 -5.04 12.66
N GLU A 313 -22.08 -4.87 13.77
CA GLU A 313 -22.39 -3.58 14.37
C GLU A 313 -21.16 -2.97 15.07
N GLN A 314 -20.32 -3.79 15.70
CA GLN A 314 -19.03 -3.35 16.25
C GLN A 314 -18.09 -2.92 15.12
N VAL A 315 -18.02 -3.70 14.05
CA VAL A 315 -17.21 -3.34 12.86
C VAL A 315 -17.70 -2.03 12.24
N GLU A 316 -19.03 -1.82 12.12
CA GLU A 316 -19.57 -0.59 11.53
C GLU A 316 -19.09 0.67 12.25
N LYS A 317 -18.97 0.65 13.58
CA LYS A 317 -18.51 1.80 14.38
C LYS A 317 -17.08 2.23 14.08
N ILE A 318 -16.24 1.31 13.60
CA ILE A 318 -14.82 1.53 13.30
C ILE A 318 -14.50 1.45 11.81
N ALA A 319 -15.49 1.17 10.99
CA ALA A 319 -15.41 1.05 9.53
C ALA A 319 -15.66 2.40 8.83
N GLN A 320 -16.60 2.41 7.90
CA GLN A 320 -17.01 3.58 7.10
C GLN A 320 -15.86 4.21 6.30
N GLY A 321 -14.88 3.38 5.88
CA GLY A 321 -13.73 3.82 5.13
C GLY A 321 -12.63 4.51 5.94
N ARG A 322 -12.74 4.56 7.27
CA ARG A 322 -11.79 5.25 8.15
C ARG A 322 -10.42 4.57 8.13
N VAL A 323 -9.39 5.39 7.91
CA VAL A 323 -7.99 5.00 8.07
C VAL A 323 -7.60 5.13 9.54
N TRP A 324 -6.91 4.14 10.05
CA TRP A 324 -6.44 4.08 11.43
C TRP A 324 -4.91 3.98 11.46
N LEU A 325 -4.29 4.68 12.40
CA LEU A 325 -2.88 4.47 12.73
C LEU A 325 -2.74 3.15 13.52
N GLY A 326 -1.60 2.46 13.41
CA GLY A 326 -1.35 1.19 14.08
C GLY A 326 -1.65 1.22 15.58
N THR A 327 -1.28 2.31 16.27
CA THR A 327 -1.62 2.52 17.68
C THR A 327 -3.12 2.49 17.94
N ASP A 328 -3.91 3.18 17.12
CA ASP A 328 -5.36 3.18 17.24
C ASP A 328 -5.94 1.83 16.83
N ALA A 329 -5.41 1.22 15.76
CA ALA A 329 -5.84 -0.08 15.27
C ALA A 329 -5.70 -1.20 16.30
N LYS A 330 -4.63 -1.17 17.12
CA LYS A 330 -4.43 -2.09 18.23
C LYS A 330 -5.51 -1.91 19.31
N ASN A 331 -5.79 -0.67 19.69
CA ASN A 331 -6.76 -0.35 20.74
C ASN A 331 -8.18 -0.77 20.36
N ILE A 332 -8.54 -0.66 19.07
CA ILE A 332 -9.85 -1.07 18.54
C ILE A 332 -9.85 -2.51 18.00
N LYS A 333 -8.79 -3.28 18.26
CA LYS A 333 -8.65 -4.71 17.93
C LYS A 333 -8.65 -5.02 16.41
N LEU A 334 -8.24 -4.08 15.57
CA LEU A 334 -8.04 -4.34 14.14
C LEU A 334 -6.72 -5.10 13.86
N ILE A 335 -5.77 -5.08 14.79
CA ILE A 335 -4.53 -5.88 14.76
C ILE A 335 -4.33 -6.59 16.10
N ASP A 336 -3.45 -7.62 16.10
CA ASP A 336 -3.19 -8.45 17.27
C ASP A 336 -1.95 -8.01 18.06
N GLY A 337 -0.95 -7.44 17.40
CA GLY A 337 0.30 -7.03 18.04
C GLY A 337 1.06 -5.95 17.28
N PHE A 338 2.04 -5.37 17.96
CA PHE A 338 3.07 -4.57 17.31
C PHE A 338 4.28 -5.45 17.00
N GLY A 339 4.92 -5.18 15.87
CA GLY A 339 6.14 -5.85 15.45
C GLY A 339 6.50 -5.57 14.00
N GLY A 340 7.75 -5.82 13.66
CA GLY A 340 8.29 -5.80 12.31
C GLY A 340 8.16 -7.14 11.59
N LEU A 341 8.96 -7.31 10.54
CA LEU A 341 8.98 -8.57 9.78
C LEU A 341 9.59 -9.70 10.62
N SER A 342 10.69 -9.46 11.32
CA SER A 342 11.33 -10.46 12.17
C SER A 342 10.40 -10.95 13.28
N ASP A 343 9.70 -10.02 13.96
CA ASP A 343 8.73 -10.40 15.00
C ASP A 343 7.57 -11.26 14.43
N ALA A 344 7.18 -11.00 13.18
CA ALA A 344 6.14 -11.79 12.52
C ALA A 344 6.64 -13.19 12.11
N ILE A 345 7.90 -13.32 11.74
CA ILE A 345 8.55 -14.61 11.46
C ILE A 345 8.65 -15.43 12.76
N ASP A 346 9.13 -14.81 13.86
CA ASP A 346 9.18 -15.45 15.17
C ASP A 346 7.78 -15.90 15.64
N LYS A 347 6.77 -15.06 15.40
CA LYS A 347 5.37 -15.41 15.72
C LYS A 347 4.85 -16.57 14.87
N ALA A 348 5.24 -16.64 13.60
CA ALA A 348 4.89 -17.74 12.73
C ALA A 348 5.56 -19.05 13.18
N ALA A 349 6.84 -18.99 13.60
CA ALA A 349 7.57 -20.10 14.21
C ALA A 349 6.89 -20.60 15.49
N GLU A 350 6.52 -19.67 16.39
CA GLU A 350 5.78 -19.98 17.62
C GLU A 350 4.47 -20.73 17.32
N LEU A 351 3.68 -20.22 16.37
CA LEU A 351 2.39 -20.81 16.02
C LEU A 351 2.52 -22.17 15.31
N ALA A 352 3.63 -22.40 14.62
CA ALA A 352 3.96 -23.68 13.99
C ALA A 352 4.76 -24.63 14.91
N HIS A 353 5.05 -24.19 16.15
CA HIS A 353 5.83 -24.96 17.15
C HIS A 353 7.24 -25.34 16.68
N LEU A 354 7.90 -24.47 15.92
CA LEU A 354 9.24 -24.67 15.40
C LEU A 354 10.30 -24.19 16.40
N SER A 355 11.31 -25.03 16.64
CA SER A 355 12.49 -24.67 17.44
C SER A 355 13.69 -24.23 16.59
N SER A 356 13.68 -24.61 15.31
CA SER A 356 14.67 -24.21 14.30
C SER A 356 13.95 -24.05 12.97
N TYR A 357 14.25 -22.99 12.24
CA TYR A 357 13.61 -22.69 10.97
C TYR A 357 14.50 -21.80 10.12
N GLN A 358 14.22 -21.78 8.83
CA GLN A 358 14.73 -20.80 7.89
C GLN A 358 13.57 -19.96 7.32
N ALA A 359 13.80 -18.65 7.15
CA ALA A 359 12.87 -17.77 6.45
C ALA A 359 13.24 -17.74 4.97
N VAL A 360 12.29 -18.09 4.11
CA VAL A 360 12.49 -18.13 2.66
C VAL A 360 11.54 -17.14 1.99
N GLU A 361 12.10 -16.29 1.11
CA GLU A 361 11.33 -15.25 0.43
C GLU A 361 10.53 -15.79 -0.75
N TYR A 362 9.30 -15.31 -0.88
CA TYR A 362 8.37 -15.62 -1.96
C TYR A 362 7.65 -14.37 -2.47
N PRO A 363 7.28 -14.30 -3.78
CA PRO A 363 7.80 -15.23 -4.80
C PRO A 363 9.31 -15.12 -4.90
N ALA A 364 9.95 -16.21 -5.29
CA ALA A 364 11.39 -16.18 -5.56
C ALA A 364 11.70 -15.04 -6.53
N LEU A 365 12.76 -14.29 -6.24
CA LEU A 365 13.22 -13.25 -7.18
C LEU A 365 13.52 -13.92 -8.52
N ALA A 366 13.02 -13.32 -9.59
CA ALA A 366 13.33 -13.78 -10.95
C ALA A 366 14.86 -13.86 -11.09
N GLY A 367 15.37 -15.01 -11.48
CA GLY A 367 16.80 -15.22 -11.66
C GLY A 367 17.37 -14.19 -12.65
N TRP A 368 18.66 -13.86 -12.52
CA TRP A 368 19.31 -12.88 -13.40
C TRP A 368 19.08 -13.16 -14.89
N MET A 369 18.94 -14.44 -15.26
CA MET A 369 18.65 -14.88 -16.63
C MET A 369 17.23 -14.50 -17.07
N GLU A 370 16.24 -14.59 -16.17
CA GLU A 370 14.84 -14.22 -16.40
C GLU A 370 14.71 -12.69 -16.50
N GLN A 371 15.40 -11.96 -15.63
CA GLN A 371 15.52 -10.49 -15.72
C GLN A 371 16.19 -10.05 -17.03
N LEU A 372 17.20 -10.79 -17.50
CA LEU A 372 17.89 -10.51 -18.76
C LEU A 372 17.01 -10.82 -19.96
N MET A 373 16.17 -11.86 -19.90
CA MET A 373 15.17 -12.16 -20.93
C MET A 373 14.06 -11.10 -20.97
N ASP A 374 13.60 -10.62 -19.84
CA ASP A 374 12.64 -9.52 -19.75
C ASP A 374 13.23 -8.21 -20.29
N MET A 375 14.49 -7.92 -20.00
CA MET A 375 15.21 -6.78 -20.59
C MET A 375 15.44 -6.95 -22.10
N ALA A 376 15.75 -8.16 -22.57
CA ALA A 376 15.95 -8.48 -23.98
C ALA A 376 14.63 -8.53 -24.77
N GLY A 377 13.52 -8.84 -24.12
CA GLY A 377 12.17 -8.79 -24.68
C GLY A 377 11.63 -7.39 -24.97
N GLY A 378 12.43 -6.37 -24.68
CA GLY A 378 12.34 -5.01 -25.20
C GLY A 378 11.01 -4.30 -24.93
N ASN A 379 10.81 -3.80 -23.74
CA ASN A 379 9.68 -2.91 -23.46
C ASN A 379 9.88 -1.55 -24.15
N LYS A 380 9.31 -1.40 -25.35
CA LYS A 380 9.34 -0.14 -26.13
C LYS A 380 8.58 1.02 -25.47
N GLY A 381 8.02 0.79 -24.25
CA GLY A 381 7.25 1.78 -23.48
C GLY A 381 8.11 2.82 -22.74
N THR A 382 9.32 2.47 -22.34
CA THR A 382 10.16 3.31 -21.47
C THR A 382 10.58 4.64 -22.11
N TYR A 383 10.90 4.67 -23.40
CA TYR A 383 11.35 5.89 -24.07
C TYR A 383 10.23 6.93 -24.23
N LEU A 384 9.04 6.48 -24.64
CA LEU A 384 7.87 7.37 -24.79
C LEU A 384 7.43 7.94 -23.44
N ASP A 385 7.57 7.14 -22.41
CA ASP A 385 7.21 7.52 -21.04
C ASP A 385 8.16 8.57 -20.46
N GLU A 386 9.45 8.39 -20.65
CA GLU A 386 10.45 9.37 -20.26
C GLU A 386 10.26 10.71 -20.98
N GLN A 387 9.89 10.67 -22.27
CA GLN A 387 9.52 11.86 -23.03
C GLN A 387 8.26 12.54 -22.50
N LEU A 388 7.23 11.77 -22.14
CA LEU A 388 6.01 12.29 -21.52
C LEU A 388 6.28 12.89 -20.14
N ARG A 389 7.13 12.27 -19.33
CA ARG A 389 7.53 12.78 -18.03
C ARG A 389 8.27 14.11 -18.13
N LEU A 390 9.20 14.22 -19.07
CA LEU A 390 9.93 15.45 -19.36
C LEU A 390 9.00 16.54 -19.92
N ALA A 391 8.05 16.19 -20.78
CA ALA A 391 7.14 17.13 -21.40
C ALA A 391 6.05 17.64 -20.44
N LEU A 392 5.56 16.80 -19.55
CA LEU A 392 4.44 17.11 -18.65
C LEU A 392 4.89 17.64 -17.27
N GLY A 393 6.15 17.40 -16.85
CA GLY A 393 6.66 17.84 -15.55
C GLY A 393 5.70 17.49 -14.42
N ASP A 394 5.27 18.49 -13.62
CA ASP A 394 4.34 18.30 -12.51
C ASP A 394 2.94 17.83 -12.93
N LEU A 395 2.58 17.99 -14.20
CA LEU A 395 1.30 17.49 -14.75
C LEU A 395 1.35 16.01 -15.11
N TYR A 396 2.51 15.40 -15.06
CA TYR A 396 2.69 14.00 -15.39
C TYR A 396 1.91 13.07 -14.46
N GLN A 397 2.02 13.23 -13.16
CA GLN A 397 1.28 12.40 -12.18
C GLN A 397 -0.25 12.53 -12.32
N PRO A 398 -0.83 13.74 -12.44
CA PRO A 398 -2.25 13.90 -12.76
C PRO A 398 -2.67 13.24 -14.08
N PHE A 399 -1.84 13.36 -15.13
CA PHE A 399 -2.13 12.72 -16.43
C PHE A 399 -2.19 11.20 -16.31
N ILE A 400 -1.24 10.60 -15.58
CA ILE A 400 -1.20 9.17 -15.33
C ILE A 400 -2.40 8.69 -14.53
N MET A 401 -2.74 9.44 -13.50
CA MET A 401 -3.93 9.16 -12.69
C MET A 401 -5.20 9.07 -13.56
N ILE A 402 -5.39 10.02 -14.48
CA ILE A 402 -6.51 10.05 -15.43
C ILE A 402 -6.46 8.83 -16.37
N ARG A 403 -5.28 8.52 -16.91
CA ARG A 403 -5.11 7.37 -17.80
C ARG A 403 -5.39 6.04 -17.10
N ASN A 404 -4.82 5.83 -15.92
CA ASN A 404 -5.01 4.60 -15.14
C ASN A 404 -6.46 4.41 -14.66
N MET A 405 -7.25 5.49 -14.59
CA MET A 405 -8.68 5.38 -14.30
C MET A 405 -9.46 4.68 -15.40
N LYS A 406 -9.01 4.73 -16.65
CA LYS A 406 -9.64 4.02 -17.77
C LYS A 406 -9.37 2.50 -17.73
N GLU A 407 -8.25 2.10 -17.15
CA GLU A 407 -7.80 0.71 -17.10
C GLU A 407 -8.15 0.01 -15.78
N LYS A 408 -8.53 0.78 -14.73
CA LYS A 408 -8.90 0.22 -13.42
C LYS A 408 -10.38 -0.17 -13.40
N GLU A 409 -10.65 -1.28 -12.75
CA GLU A 409 -12.02 -1.67 -12.44
C GLU A 409 -12.74 -0.54 -11.70
N PRO A 410 -14.00 -0.24 -12.04
CA PRO A 410 -14.70 0.93 -11.51
C PRO A 410 -15.00 0.85 -10.01
N ILE A 411 -14.82 -0.32 -9.38
CA ILE A 411 -15.09 -0.54 -7.96
C ILE A 411 -13.81 -0.90 -7.24
N GLN A 412 -13.34 0.02 -6.42
CA GLN A 412 -12.07 -0.04 -5.75
C GLN A 412 -12.21 -0.04 -4.23
N ALA A 413 -11.39 -0.87 -3.58
CA ALA A 413 -11.07 -0.78 -2.18
C ALA A 413 -9.63 -0.25 -2.07
N ALA A 414 -9.44 1.07 -2.14
CA ALA A 414 -8.13 1.72 -2.13
C ALA A 414 -8.08 2.90 -1.14
N LEU A 415 -6.88 3.23 -0.68
CA LEU A 415 -6.64 4.41 0.16
C LEU A 415 -6.76 5.72 -0.61
N PRO A 416 -7.12 6.82 0.09
CA PRO A 416 -7.42 8.09 -0.56
C PRO A 416 -6.20 8.91 -1.00
N TYR A 417 -4.96 8.51 -0.71
CA TYR A 417 -3.80 9.34 -1.01
C TYR A 417 -2.62 8.55 -1.56
N VAL A 418 -1.81 9.23 -2.37
CA VAL A 418 -0.41 8.87 -2.59
C VAL A 418 0.38 9.62 -1.51
N LEU A 419 0.92 8.89 -0.53
CA LEU A 419 1.86 9.45 0.42
C LEU A 419 3.21 9.58 -0.29
N ASN A 420 3.55 10.80 -0.70
CA ASN A 420 4.91 11.12 -1.11
C ASN A 420 5.68 11.52 0.16
N ILE A 421 6.33 10.57 0.78
CA ILE A 421 7.29 10.82 1.86
C ILE A 421 8.64 10.96 1.14
N GLN A 422 9.05 12.21 0.93
CA GLN A 422 10.41 12.54 0.53
C GLN A 422 11.34 12.49 1.73
#